data_2b8794da36a7e4d8ec8b565c2cc41276
#
_entry.id   2b8794da36a7e4d8ec8b565c2cc41276
#
_cell.length_a   1.000
_cell.length_b   1.000
_cell.length_c   1.000
_cell.angle_alpha   90.00
_cell.angle_beta   90.00
_cell.angle_gamma   90.00
#
_symmetry.space_group_name_H-M   'P 1'
#
loop_
_entity.id
_entity.type
_entity.pdbx_description
1 polymer ?
#
loop_
_entity_poly.entity_id
_entity_poly.type
_entity_poly.pdbx_seq_one_letter_code
_entity_poly.pdbx_strand_id
1 'polypeptide(L)'
;MKQGIANDINPLVKVATALIIGMVLGRFALTIIPIWSWLAMAMLCLVIIFLSRNRRIFNSCTLLLAVASIGGWLMANTEMEMQKFIPTKLLHYNAVLLTEPVRHGKVIQTELAIQTTDAPMKIKAAILCDTVSENYKRLHVGDGITAFSELEKPVNFCDTDFDYARWLHLHGISAETFIFYRNWKKTAVNLSFLSIADRTLIELKRAKQQWLRTYARVGLEEQTAAVTIAMTLGNKQLISKDVKDDYSVSGASHILALSGLHLGIIYVIFLFGFNLCKGIPYLNVLVRYHISDLLVLLLIWLYALLVDFSPSVLRSATMITVYSVVRLLNRDRSPLNTLALTAIILLVLHPQNLWDVGFQLSFMAVLSIILFAPTLYGLFSYEQLQHHWLLRWIWTLITVSVAAQLGTAPLVAYYFGRFSCYFLLSNFIVIPCATIILYTAVLLFVCFFMPVVQLFIGKALQTIVGAMNTALHSIAHLPGASIEELHPSILQLFFCYVLLLCAYCLTTFFSKQADLQ
;
A
#
# COMPACT_ATOMS: atom_id res chain seq x y z
N MET A 1 30.73 -33.12 -11.65
CA MET A 1 31.07 -31.94 -10.87
C MET A 1 29.92 -30.92 -10.91
N LYS A 2 28.65 -31.33 -10.62
CA LYS A 2 27.42 -30.50 -10.65
C LYS A 2 26.49 -30.76 -9.45
N GLN A 3 27.01 -31.23 -8.32
CA GLN A 3 26.19 -31.55 -7.13
C GLN A 3 26.35 -30.61 -5.94
N GLY A 4 27.03 -29.43 -6.10
CA GLY A 4 27.36 -28.55 -4.97
C GLY A 4 26.66 -27.19 -4.92
N ILE A 5 25.72 -26.87 -5.84
CA ILE A 5 25.15 -25.51 -5.95
C ILE A 5 23.61 -25.47 -5.68
N ALA A 6 23.00 -26.60 -5.30
CA ALA A 6 21.54 -26.71 -5.22
C ALA A 6 20.88 -26.12 -3.95
N ASN A 7 21.61 -25.53 -3.01
CA ASN A 7 21.06 -25.20 -1.68
C ASN A 7 20.82 -23.72 -1.35
N ASP A 8 21.05 -22.77 -2.29
CA ASP A 8 20.78 -21.36 -2.02
C ASP A 8 20.03 -20.65 -3.17
N ILE A 9 18.85 -21.18 -3.49
CA ILE A 9 18.02 -20.63 -4.57
C ILE A 9 17.50 -19.21 -4.21
N ASN A 10 17.31 -18.90 -2.93
CA ASN A 10 16.75 -17.63 -2.47
C ASN A 10 17.51 -17.01 -1.28
N PRO A 11 18.72 -16.50 -1.47
CA PRO A 11 19.53 -15.95 -0.37
C PRO A 11 18.89 -14.71 0.29
N LEU A 12 18.21 -13.85 -0.48
CA LEU A 12 17.60 -12.64 0.06
C LEU A 12 16.42 -12.93 0.97
N VAL A 13 15.74 -14.06 0.81
CA VAL A 13 14.67 -14.49 1.74
C VAL A 13 15.26 -14.72 3.15
N LYS A 14 16.43 -15.37 3.26
CA LYS A 14 17.10 -15.58 4.55
C LYS A 14 17.47 -14.25 5.20
N VAL A 15 17.98 -13.30 4.41
CA VAL A 15 18.35 -11.95 4.88
C VAL A 15 17.10 -11.18 5.35
N ALA A 16 16.02 -11.20 4.57
CA ALA A 16 14.76 -10.56 4.96
C ALA A 16 14.18 -11.15 6.24
N THR A 17 14.19 -12.49 6.36
CA THR A 17 13.71 -13.18 7.58
C THR A 17 14.55 -12.82 8.80
N ALA A 18 15.89 -12.79 8.67
CA ALA A 18 16.77 -12.38 9.76
C ALA A 18 16.51 -10.93 10.19
N LEU A 19 16.34 -10.01 9.22
CA LEU A 19 16.01 -8.61 9.48
C LEU A 19 14.67 -8.48 10.25
N ILE A 20 13.64 -9.19 9.79
CA ILE A 20 12.32 -9.20 10.44
C ILE A 20 12.39 -9.74 11.87
N ILE A 21 13.08 -10.86 12.08
CA ILE A 21 13.29 -11.43 13.42
C ILE A 21 13.97 -10.40 14.32
N GLY A 22 15.02 -9.75 13.82
CA GLY A 22 15.73 -8.71 14.55
C GLY A 22 14.82 -7.54 14.93
N MET A 23 13.99 -7.06 14.01
CA MET A 23 13.03 -5.99 14.27
C MET A 23 11.98 -6.38 15.32
N VAL A 24 11.46 -7.60 15.26
CA VAL A 24 10.53 -8.11 16.28
C VAL A 24 11.22 -8.15 17.65
N LEU A 25 12.42 -8.70 17.74
CA LEU A 25 13.18 -8.74 18.98
C LEU A 25 13.51 -7.32 19.50
N GLY A 26 13.92 -6.41 18.61
CA GLY A 26 14.22 -5.03 18.96
C GLY A 26 13.05 -4.28 19.58
N ARG A 27 11.82 -4.56 19.14
CA ARG A 27 10.61 -4.01 19.73
C ARG A 27 10.35 -4.54 21.15
N PHE A 28 10.37 -5.85 21.31
CA PHE A 28 10.02 -6.47 22.59
C PHE A 28 11.13 -6.39 23.65
N ALA A 29 12.38 -6.27 23.21
CA ALA A 29 13.54 -6.19 24.11
C ALA A 29 13.95 -4.74 24.44
N LEU A 30 13.16 -3.74 24.11
CA LEU A 30 13.50 -2.32 24.26
C LEU A 30 13.82 -1.93 25.73
N THR A 31 13.13 -2.55 26.68
CA THR A 31 13.32 -2.33 28.12
C THR A 31 14.49 -3.11 28.70
N ILE A 32 14.96 -4.16 28.02
CA ILE A 32 15.96 -5.10 28.52
C ILE A 32 17.32 -4.82 27.89
N ILE A 33 17.35 -4.51 26.60
CA ILE A 33 18.58 -4.39 25.79
C ILE A 33 18.78 -2.92 25.39
N PRO A 34 19.89 -2.28 25.83
CA PRO A 34 20.23 -0.93 25.39
C PRO A 34 20.40 -0.85 23.87
N ILE A 35 19.97 0.24 23.27
CA ILE A 35 20.00 0.45 21.80
C ILE A 35 21.40 0.21 21.20
N TRP A 36 22.43 0.70 21.87
CA TRP A 36 23.81 0.59 21.39
C TRP A 36 24.35 -0.83 21.39
N SER A 37 23.81 -1.73 22.21
CA SER A 37 24.23 -3.13 22.24
C SER A 37 23.87 -3.88 20.96
N TRP A 38 22.80 -3.50 20.27
CA TRP A 38 22.45 -4.04 18.95
C TRP A 38 23.53 -3.72 17.90
N LEU A 39 24.01 -2.46 17.88
CA LEU A 39 25.11 -2.06 16.98
C LEU A 39 26.42 -2.73 17.38
N ALA A 40 26.73 -2.81 18.67
CA ALA A 40 27.91 -3.50 19.15
C ALA A 40 27.90 -4.98 18.74
N MET A 41 26.77 -5.67 18.83
CA MET A 41 26.60 -7.05 18.36
C MET A 41 26.80 -7.17 16.85
N ALA A 42 26.22 -6.24 16.05
CA ALA A 42 26.42 -6.24 14.60
C ALA A 42 27.89 -6.06 14.23
N MET A 43 28.60 -5.11 14.87
CA MET A 43 30.03 -4.89 14.68
C MET A 43 30.86 -6.09 15.09
N LEU A 44 30.56 -6.70 16.24
CA LEU A 44 31.24 -7.93 16.69
C LEU A 44 31.10 -9.07 15.66
N CYS A 45 29.90 -9.27 15.13
CA CYS A 45 29.64 -10.26 14.08
C CYS A 45 30.50 -9.98 12.83
N LEU A 46 30.61 -8.73 12.38
CA LEU A 46 31.44 -8.36 11.23
C LEU A 46 32.92 -8.61 11.48
N VAL A 47 33.42 -8.31 12.69
CA VAL A 47 34.80 -8.63 13.10
C VAL A 47 35.04 -10.14 13.10
N ILE A 48 34.10 -10.93 13.62
CA ILE A 48 34.19 -12.40 13.63
C ILE A 48 34.26 -12.94 12.19
N ILE A 49 33.42 -12.42 11.28
CA ILE A 49 33.45 -12.81 9.86
C ILE A 49 34.81 -12.48 9.23
N PHE A 50 35.37 -11.31 9.51
CA PHE A 50 36.65 -10.89 8.99
C PHE A 50 37.81 -11.80 9.49
N LEU A 51 37.76 -12.19 10.76
CA LEU A 51 38.78 -13.08 11.36
C LEU A 51 38.62 -14.55 10.94
N SER A 52 37.36 -14.99 10.67
CA SER A 52 37.03 -16.39 10.38
C SER A 52 37.09 -16.72 8.88
N ARG A 53 38.25 -16.57 8.26
CA ARG A 53 38.50 -16.56 6.81
C ARG A 53 38.07 -17.81 6.01
N ASN A 54 37.71 -18.95 6.65
CA ASN A 54 37.59 -20.25 5.95
C ASN A 54 36.35 -21.10 6.30
N ARG A 55 35.38 -20.59 7.07
CA ARG A 55 34.20 -21.37 7.52
C ARG A 55 32.92 -20.83 6.91
N ARG A 56 32.56 -21.24 5.68
CA ARG A 56 31.40 -20.70 4.91
C ARG A 56 30.10 -20.74 5.69
N ILE A 57 29.71 -21.85 6.31
CA ILE A 57 28.45 -21.98 7.06
C ILE A 57 28.44 -21.06 8.28
N PHE A 58 29.53 -21.04 9.05
CA PHE A 58 29.68 -20.20 10.23
C PHE A 58 29.56 -18.71 9.84
N ASN A 59 30.26 -18.28 8.79
CA ASN A 59 30.18 -16.90 8.30
C ASN A 59 28.78 -16.52 7.81
N SER A 60 28.05 -17.44 7.17
CA SER A 60 26.66 -17.19 6.78
C SER A 60 25.73 -17.00 7.98
N CYS A 61 25.85 -17.84 9.02
CA CYS A 61 25.06 -17.67 10.25
C CYS A 61 25.40 -16.38 10.98
N THR A 62 26.69 -16.04 11.06
CA THR A 62 27.16 -14.80 11.70
C THR A 62 26.68 -13.56 10.92
N LEU A 63 26.65 -13.62 9.58
CA LEU A 63 26.09 -12.55 8.74
C LEU A 63 24.58 -12.36 9.00
N LEU A 64 23.81 -13.43 9.08
CA LEU A 64 22.38 -13.36 9.39
C LEU A 64 22.14 -12.77 10.79
N LEU A 65 23.01 -13.11 11.77
CA LEU A 65 22.96 -12.52 13.11
C LEU A 65 23.27 -11.03 13.08
N ALA A 66 24.25 -10.59 12.28
CA ALA A 66 24.57 -9.18 12.09
C ALA A 66 23.37 -8.43 11.49
N VAL A 67 22.71 -8.99 10.47
CA VAL A 67 21.51 -8.42 9.86
C VAL A 67 20.36 -8.35 10.87
N ALA A 68 20.14 -9.39 11.67
CA ALA A 68 19.15 -9.37 12.72
C ALA A 68 19.43 -8.28 13.77
N SER A 69 20.71 -8.12 14.15
CA SER A 69 21.12 -7.06 15.08
C SER A 69 20.87 -5.66 14.50
N ILE A 70 21.14 -5.45 13.22
CA ILE A 70 20.79 -4.18 12.52
C ILE A 70 19.27 -3.97 12.54
N GLY A 71 18.48 -5.00 12.26
CA GLY A 71 17.02 -4.93 12.36
C GLY A 71 16.53 -4.53 13.77
N GLY A 72 17.13 -5.13 14.80
CA GLY A 72 16.86 -4.80 16.19
C GLY A 72 17.17 -3.33 16.53
N TRP A 73 18.31 -2.84 16.08
CA TRP A 73 18.69 -1.44 16.25
C TRP A 73 17.73 -0.47 15.54
N LEU A 74 17.41 -0.74 14.26
CA LEU A 74 16.49 0.09 13.48
C LEU A 74 15.14 0.24 14.17
N MET A 75 14.58 -0.87 14.64
CA MET A 75 13.28 -0.87 15.31
C MET A 75 13.34 -0.18 16.67
N ALA A 76 14.34 -0.50 17.48
CA ALA A 76 14.54 0.11 18.79
C ALA A 76 14.69 1.64 18.70
N ASN A 77 15.48 2.12 17.72
CA ASN A 77 15.67 3.55 17.50
C ASN A 77 14.35 4.25 17.12
N THR A 78 13.56 3.62 16.25
CA THR A 78 12.28 4.17 15.81
C THR A 78 11.26 4.21 16.96
N GLU A 79 11.21 3.17 17.80
CA GLU A 79 10.31 3.16 18.97
C GLU A 79 10.71 4.22 20.01
N MET A 80 12.02 4.48 20.21
CA MET A 80 12.47 5.57 21.08
C MET A 80 12.07 6.96 20.53
N GLU A 81 12.13 7.16 19.23
CA GLU A 81 11.69 8.40 18.61
C GLU A 81 10.19 8.66 18.83
N MET A 82 9.37 7.60 18.78
CA MET A 82 7.93 7.70 19.08
C MET A 82 7.63 8.07 20.54
N GLN A 83 8.53 7.73 21.46
CA GLN A 83 8.35 8.03 22.88
C GLN A 83 8.78 9.46 23.26
N LYS A 84 9.36 10.23 22.31
CA LYS A 84 9.74 11.62 22.60
C LYS A 84 8.56 12.42 23.16
N PHE A 85 8.84 13.17 24.19
CA PHE A 85 7.85 13.97 24.92
C PHE A 85 7.36 15.13 24.03
N ILE A 86 6.05 15.24 23.88
CA ILE A 86 5.40 16.40 23.30
C ILE A 86 4.82 17.19 24.46
N PRO A 87 5.24 18.45 24.68
CA PRO A 87 4.72 19.24 25.78
C PRO A 87 3.23 19.52 25.56
N THR A 88 2.39 19.05 26.48
CA THR A 88 0.97 19.36 26.56
C THR A 88 0.83 20.79 27.07
N LYS A 89 0.79 21.77 26.18
CA LYS A 89 0.66 23.19 26.52
C LYS A 89 -0.25 23.87 25.52
N LEU A 90 -1.01 24.82 26.01
CA LEU A 90 -1.73 25.78 25.17
C LEU A 90 -0.71 26.65 24.42
N LEU A 91 -0.72 26.55 23.11
CA LEU A 91 0.22 27.22 22.23
C LEU A 91 -0.51 28.09 21.21
N HIS A 92 0.05 29.25 20.95
CA HIS A 92 -0.25 30.01 19.74
C HIS A 92 0.73 29.57 18.64
N TYR A 93 0.20 29.14 17.51
CA TYR A 93 1.03 28.66 16.40
C TYR A 93 0.46 29.04 15.04
N ASN A 94 1.35 29.17 14.10
CA ASN A 94 1.02 29.25 12.68
C ASN A 94 1.13 27.86 12.06
N ALA A 95 0.13 27.50 11.27
CA ALA A 95 0.10 26.20 10.62
C ALA A 95 -0.41 26.33 9.18
N VAL A 96 -0.05 25.36 8.35
CA VAL A 96 -0.52 25.22 6.96
C VAL A 96 -1.29 23.90 6.82
N LEU A 97 -2.41 23.95 6.12
CA LEU A 97 -3.22 22.76 5.81
C LEU A 97 -2.50 21.88 4.80
N LEU A 98 -2.20 20.64 5.19
CA LEU A 98 -1.57 19.63 4.33
C LEU A 98 -2.58 18.77 3.60
N THR A 99 -3.81 18.65 4.13
CA THR A 99 -4.90 17.89 3.53
C THR A 99 -6.15 18.75 3.39
N GLU A 100 -7.03 18.37 2.44
CA GLU A 100 -8.32 19.02 2.30
C GLU A 100 -9.17 18.76 3.55
N PRO A 101 -9.80 19.81 4.13
CA PRO A 101 -10.65 19.66 5.31
C PRO A 101 -11.86 18.80 5.03
N VAL A 102 -12.05 17.73 5.81
CA VAL A 102 -13.18 16.80 5.66
C VAL A 102 -14.11 16.93 6.84
N ARG A 103 -15.38 17.14 6.57
CA ARG A 103 -16.39 17.26 7.62
C ARG A 103 -16.81 15.90 8.15
N HIS A 104 -16.69 15.72 9.45
CA HIS A 104 -17.20 14.57 10.21
C HIS A 104 -18.15 15.06 11.30
N GLY A 105 -19.44 15.06 10.98
CA GLY A 105 -20.46 15.56 11.91
C GLY A 105 -20.30 17.04 12.22
N LYS A 106 -19.93 17.36 13.47
CA LYS A 106 -19.74 18.74 13.97
C LYS A 106 -18.31 19.26 13.86
N VAL A 107 -17.36 18.43 13.44
CA VAL A 107 -15.94 18.79 13.32
C VAL A 107 -15.43 18.60 11.90
N ILE A 108 -14.40 19.35 11.55
CA ILE A 108 -13.60 19.16 10.34
C ILE A 108 -12.29 18.52 10.77
N GLN A 109 -11.90 17.43 10.10
CA GLN A 109 -10.60 16.83 10.27
C GLN A 109 -9.68 17.25 9.13
N THR A 110 -8.46 17.63 9.49
CA THR A 110 -7.39 17.98 8.54
C THR A 110 -6.03 17.72 9.17
N GLU A 111 -5.01 17.58 8.34
CA GLU A 111 -3.62 17.54 8.79
C GLU A 111 -3.00 18.93 8.65
N LEU A 112 -2.29 19.35 9.66
CA LEU A 112 -1.62 20.64 9.73
C LEU A 112 -0.11 20.45 9.86
N ALA A 113 0.67 21.30 9.21
CA ALA A 113 2.09 21.48 9.52
C ALA A 113 2.26 22.74 10.34
N ILE A 114 2.72 22.57 11.57
CA ILE A 114 3.03 23.69 12.48
C ILE A 114 4.45 24.17 12.20
N GLN A 115 4.61 25.48 12.14
CA GLN A 115 5.91 26.11 12.09
C GLN A 115 6.55 26.07 13.49
N THR A 116 7.59 25.25 13.65
CA THR A 116 8.42 25.18 14.87
C THR A 116 9.83 25.68 14.57
N THR A 117 10.63 25.92 15.63
CA THR A 117 12.00 26.44 15.50
C THR A 117 12.95 25.46 14.81
N ASP A 118 12.76 24.14 15.00
CA ASP A 118 13.71 23.13 14.52
C ASP A 118 13.27 22.50 13.19
N ALA A 119 12.07 21.93 13.13
CA ALA A 119 11.52 21.30 11.94
C ALA A 119 9.97 21.36 11.95
N PRO A 120 9.31 21.40 10.79
CA PRO A 120 7.84 21.42 10.76
C PRO A 120 7.27 20.16 11.41
N MET A 121 6.34 20.36 12.36
CA MET A 121 5.63 19.26 13.02
C MET A 121 4.30 19.03 12.33
N LYS A 122 4.06 17.78 11.89
CA LYS A 122 2.76 17.38 11.34
C LYS A 122 1.84 16.91 12.46
N ILE A 123 0.64 17.48 12.51
CA ILE A 123 -0.38 17.16 13.50
C ILE A 123 -1.72 16.90 12.84
N LYS A 124 -2.56 16.11 13.48
CA LYS A 124 -3.95 15.94 13.09
C LYS A 124 -4.83 16.89 13.89
N ALA A 125 -5.59 17.73 13.19
CA ALA A 125 -6.45 18.71 13.81
C ALA A 125 -7.93 18.38 13.59
N ALA A 126 -8.71 18.46 14.67
CA ALA A 126 -10.16 18.44 14.65
C ALA A 126 -10.65 19.88 14.97
N ILE A 127 -11.18 20.58 13.95
CA ILE A 127 -11.66 21.95 14.06
C ILE A 127 -13.18 21.92 14.22
N LEU A 128 -13.71 22.51 15.28
CA LEU A 128 -15.15 22.60 15.50
C LEU A 128 -15.79 23.50 14.44
N CYS A 129 -16.86 23.03 13.79
CA CYS A 129 -17.59 23.80 12.79
C CYS A 129 -18.37 24.95 13.45
N ASP A 130 -18.18 26.14 12.94
CA ASP A 130 -19.10 27.25 13.21
C ASP A 130 -20.26 27.18 12.22
N THR A 131 -21.48 27.04 12.76
CA THR A 131 -22.71 26.93 11.96
C THR A 131 -23.24 28.30 11.51
N VAL A 132 -22.71 29.39 12.07
CA VAL A 132 -23.19 30.77 11.80
C VAL A 132 -22.36 31.42 10.68
N SER A 133 -21.03 31.44 10.83
CA SER A 133 -20.14 32.10 9.85
C SER A 133 -19.64 31.20 8.74
N GLU A 134 -19.75 29.89 8.92
CA GLU A 134 -19.30 28.86 7.97
C GLU A 134 -17.88 29.07 7.37
N ASN A 135 -17.03 29.79 8.09
CA ASN A 135 -15.68 30.15 7.63
C ASN A 135 -14.82 28.95 7.25
N TYR A 136 -15.11 27.79 7.83
CA TYR A 136 -14.43 26.53 7.52
C TYR A 136 -14.58 26.09 6.07
N LYS A 137 -15.67 26.45 5.38
CA LYS A 137 -15.90 26.12 3.96
C LYS A 137 -14.90 26.82 3.02
N ARG A 138 -14.21 27.85 3.52
CA ARG A 138 -13.20 28.61 2.77
C ARG A 138 -11.78 28.11 2.96
N LEU A 139 -11.61 27.03 3.75
CA LEU A 139 -10.31 26.41 3.97
C LEU A 139 -10.00 25.39 2.87
N HIS A 140 -8.82 25.51 2.28
CA HIS A 140 -8.31 24.61 1.25
C HIS A 140 -6.87 24.19 1.56
N VAL A 141 -6.41 23.13 0.90
CA VAL A 141 -5.01 22.69 1.03
C VAL A 141 -4.05 23.84 0.69
N GLY A 142 -3.05 24.00 1.55
CA GLY A 142 -2.05 25.05 1.44
C GLY A 142 -2.47 26.40 2.01
N ASP A 143 -3.68 26.51 2.58
CA ASP A 143 -4.06 27.71 3.33
C ASP A 143 -3.34 27.74 4.67
N GLY A 144 -2.93 28.92 5.09
CA GLY A 144 -2.39 29.17 6.41
C GLY A 144 -3.47 29.50 7.43
N ILE A 145 -3.28 29.02 8.63
CA ILE A 145 -4.09 29.39 9.80
C ILE A 145 -3.20 29.76 10.98
N THR A 146 -3.65 30.72 11.76
CA THR A 146 -3.14 30.94 13.11
C THR A 146 -4.15 30.32 14.07
N ALA A 147 -3.70 29.47 14.97
CA ALA A 147 -4.56 28.75 15.90
C ALA A 147 -4.02 28.84 17.33
N PHE A 148 -4.95 28.71 18.29
CA PHE A 148 -4.67 28.63 19.71
C PHE A 148 -5.33 27.38 20.27
N SER A 149 -4.53 26.35 20.56
CA SER A 149 -5.01 25.09 21.09
C SER A 149 -3.92 24.31 21.82
N GLU A 150 -4.33 23.25 22.50
CA GLU A 150 -3.45 22.31 23.17
C GLU A 150 -3.03 21.20 22.22
N LEU A 151 -1.75 20.80 22.29
CA LEU A 151 -1.24 19.66 21.55
C LEU A 151 -1.26 18.44 22.47
N GLU A 152 -1.93 17.38 22.03
CA GLU A 152 -2.07 16.14 22.78
C GLU A 152 -1.34 15.00 22.09
N LYS A 153 -0.82 14.07 22.91
CA LYS A 153 -0.32 12.81 22.36
C LYS A 153 -1.49 11.97 21.82
N PRO A 154 -1.33 11.36 20.65
CA PRO A 154 -2.33 10.40 20.16
C PRO A 154 -2.56 9.28 21.17
N VAL A 155 -3.82 8.97 21.47
CA VAL A 155 -4.23 7.92 22.39
C VAL A 155 -5.03 6.87 21.64
N ASN A 156 -4.83 5.60 21.98
CA ASN A 156 -5.59 4.50 21.40
C ASN A 156 -7.03 4.51 21.91
N PHE A 157 -7.98 4.11 21.06
CA PHE A 157 -9.37 3.97 21.45
C PHE A 157 -9.52 2.76 22.40
N CYS A 158 -10.28 2.93 23.47
CA CYS A 158 -10.42 1.91 24.51
C CYS A 158 -11.12 0.61 24.03
N ASP A 159 -11.92 0.70 22.98
CA ASP A 159 -12.79 -0.40 22.52
C ASP A 159 -12.26 -1.13 21.29
N THR A 160 -11.03 -0.87 20.85
CA THR A 160 -10.46 -1.48 19.66
C THR A 160 -9.02 -1.95 19.90
N ASP A 161 -8.68 -3.14 19.36
CA ASP A 161 -7.29 -3.63 19.32
C ASP A 161 -6.41 -2.88 18.31
N PHE A 162 -6.96 -1.87 17.62
CA PHE A 162 -6.24 -1.09 16.63
C PHE A 162 -5.35 -0.05 17.29
N ASP A 163 -4.04 -0.15 17.06
CA ASP A 163 -3.04 0.81 17.56
C ASP A 163 -3.07 2.11 16.72
N TYR A 164 -4.05 2.96 17.05
CA TYR A 164 -4.30 4.23 16.36
C TYR A 164 -3.13 5.22 16.51
N ALA A 165 -2.53 5.30 17.69
CA ALA A 165 -1.39 6.17 17.94
C ALA A 165 -0.20 5.79 17.04
N ARG A 166 0.08 4.51 16.89
CA ARG A 166 1.11 4.01 15.97
C ARG A 166 0.74 4.29 14.53
N TRP A 167 -0.51 4.11 14.14
CA TRP A 167 -0.97 4.40 12.79
C TRP A 167 -0.72 5.88 12.42
N LEU A 168 -0.99 6.82 13.32
CA LEU A 168 -0.69 8.23 13.12
C LEU A 168 0.82 8.47 12.95
N HIS A 169 1.65 7.87 13.79
CA HIS A 169 3.10 7.96 13.67
C HIS A 169 3.63 7.41 12.34
N LEU A 170 3.07 6.29 11.84
CA LEU A 170 3.39 5.76 10.50
C LEU A 170 3.12 6.78 9.39
N HIS A 171 2.13 7.64 9.58
CA HIS A 171 1.80 8.73 8.65
C HIS A 171 2.57 10.03 8.94
N GLY A 172 3.54 9.99 9.85
CA GLY A 172 4.37 11.14 10.22
C GLY A 172 3.64 12.17 11.10
N ILE A 173 2.50 11.80 11.67
CA ILE A 173 1.71 12.67 12.56
C ILE A 173 2.19 12.46 13.99
N SER A 174 2.70 13.52 14.60
CA SER A 174 3.31 13.45 15.93
C SER A 174 2.34 13.78 17.07
N ALA A 175 1.29 14.57 16.81
CA ALA A 175 0.33 15.01 17.81
C ALA A 175 -1.07 15.17 17.23
N GLU A 176 -2.06 15.24 18.11
CA GLU A 176 -3.44 15.61 17.78
C GLU A 176 -3.80 16.91 18.47
N THR A 177 -4.78 17.64 17.94
CA THR A 177 -5.30 18.86 18.55
C THR A 177 -6.78 19.05 18.25
N PHE A 178 -7.47 19.63 19.23
CA PHE A 178 -8.85 20.10 19.05
C PHE A 178 -8.88 21.61 19.06
N ILE A 179 -9.40 22.21 17.97
CA ILE A 179 -9.45 23.66 17.79
C ILE A 179 -10.90 24.14 17.83
N PHE A 180 -11.24 24.98 18.78
CA PHE A 180 -12.55 25.62 18.84
C PHE A 180 -12.72 26.61 17.69
N TYR A 181 -13.96 26.78 17.19
CA TYR A 181 -14.28 27.66 16.05
C TYR A 181 -13.85 29.12 16.24
N ARG A 182 -13.70 29.60 17.48
CA ARG A 182 -13.22 30.96 17.80
C ARG A 182 -11.70 31.08 17.92
N ASN A 183 -11.01 29.96 18.03
CA ASN A 183 -9.58 29.92 18.36
C ASN A 183 -8.70 29.77 17.11
N TRP A 184 -9.23 30.02 15.95
CA TRP A 184 -8.44 30.02 14.72
C TRP A 184 -8.87 31.15 13.78
N LYS A 185 -7.91 31.61 12.96
CA LYS A 185 -8.14 32.60 11.91
C LYS A 185 -7.33 32.22 10.67
N LYS A 186 -7.93 32.35 9.48
CA LYS A 186 -7.20 32.21 8.23
C LYS A 186 -6.19 33.35 8.08
N THR A 187 -4.93 33.01 7.84
CA THR A 187 -3.80 33.94 7.77
C THR A 187 -2.91 33.54 6.61
N ALA A 188 -2.30 34.50 5.93
CA ALA A 188 -1.28 34.20 4.93
C ALA A 188 -0.01 33.72 5.65
N VAL A 189 0.33 32.46 5.48
CA VAL A 189 1.55 31.85 6.04
C VAL A 189 2.52 31.57 4.89
N ASN A 190 3.78 31.93 5.09
CA ASN A 190 4.83 31.63 4.11
C ASN A 190 5.15 30.13 4.16
N LEU A 191 5.09 29.48 3.01
CA LEU A 191 5.40 28.04 2.88
C LEU A 191 6.90 27.72 2.98
N SER A 192 7.75 28.72 3.20
CA SER A 192 9.22 28.55 3.20
C SER A 192 9.74 27.60 4.28
N PHE A 193 9.02 27.42 5.39
CA PHE A 193 9.38 26.50 6.46
C PHE A 193 9.10 25.03 6.13
N LEU A 194 8.26 24.75 5.13
CA LEU A 194 7.98 23.40 4.66
C LEU A 194 9.12 22.85 3.80
N SER A 195 9.30 21.54 3.82
CA SER A 195 10.22 20.86 2.91
C SER A 195 9.81 21.08 1.45
N ILE A 196 10.77 20.98 0.54
CA ILE A 196 10.49 21.06 -0.92
C ILE A 196 9.46 20.00 -1.31
N ALA A 197 9.55 18.80 -0.73
CA ALA A 197 8.60 17.71 -0.97
C ALA A 197 7.17 18.07 -0.52
N ASP A 198 6.99 18.64 0.68
CA ASP A 198 5.67 19.04 1.17
C ASP A 198 5.06 20.18 0.33
N ARG A 199 5.88 21.13 -0.15
CA ARG A 199 5.40 22.20 -1.06
C ARG A 199 4.92 21.64 -2.38
N THR A 200 5.71 20.75 -3.00
CA THR A 200 5.30 20.10 -4.26
C THR A 200 4.04 19.26 -4.08
N LEU A 201 3.89 18.58 -2.95
CA LEU A 201 2.66 17.85 -2.62
C LEU A 201 1.45 18.77 -2.49
N ILE A 202 1.58 19.94 -1.87
CA ILE A 202 0.49 20.93 -1.76
C ILE A 202 0.06 21.40 -3.16
N GLU A 203 1.01 21.76 -4.03
CA GLU A 203 0.70 22.18 -5.41
C GLU A 203 0.03 21.06 -6.21
N LEU A 204 0.49 19.83 -6.06
CA LEU A 204 -0.14 18.67 -6.68
C LEU A 204 -1.56 18.42 -6.16
N LYS A 205 -1.79 18.55 -4.85
CA LYS A 205 -3.13 18.42 -4.27
C LYS A 205 -4.08 19.51 -4.80
N ARG A 206 -3.58 20.72 -4.99
CA ARG A 206 -4.35 21.80 -5.66
C ARG A 206 -4.66 21.46 -7.12
N ALA A 207 -3.69 20.96 -7.87
CA ALA A 207 -3.91 20.51 -9.25
C ALA A 207 -4.91 19.33 -9.32
N LYS A 208 -4.83 18.40 -8.38
CA LYS A 208 -5.75 17.26 -8.24
C LYS A 208 -7.20 17.70 -8.09
N GLN A 209 -7.48 18.81 -7.42
CA GLN A 209 -8.84 19.36 -7.31
C GLN A 209 -9.41 19.76 -8.68
N GLN A 210 -8.59 20.25 -9.61
CA GLN A 210 -9.04 20.54 -10.97
C GLN A 210 -9.46 19.25 -11.70
N TRP A 211 -8.74 18.15 -11.48
CA TRP A 211 -9.08 16.85 -12.06
C TRP A 211 -10.36 16.26 -11.46
N LEU A 212 -10.60 16.47 -10.16
CA LEU A 212 -11.88 16.11 -9.53
C LEU A 212 -13.07 16.83 -10.18
N ARG A 213 -12.89 18.11 -10.52
CA ARG A 213 -13.92 18.90 -11.23
C ARG A 213 -14.22 18.35 -12.63
N THR A 214 -13.27 17.68 -13.28
CA THR A 214 -13.48 17.04 -14.58
C THR A 214 -14.49 15.91 -14.47
N TYR A 215 -14.41 15.07 -13.44
CA TYR A 215 -15.40 14.02 -13.22
C TYR A 215 -16.81 14.56 -12.97
N ALA A 216 -16.93 15.67 -12.24
CA ALA A 216 -18.22 16.34 -12.05
C ALA A 216 -18.80 16.90 -13.36
N ARG A 217 -17.95 17.44 -14.27
CA ARG A 217 -18.38 18.00 -15.56
C ARG A 217 -18.88 16.96 -16.55
N VAL A 218 -18.38 15.74 -16.51
CA VAL A 218 -18.80 14.67 -17.43
C VAL A 218 -20.08 13.96 -17.00
N GLY A 219 -20.74 14.44 -15.93
CA GLY A 219 -22.08 14.00 -15.52
C GLY A 219 -22.11 12.66 -14.79
N LEU A 220 -21.05 12.29 -14.07
CA LEU A 220 -21.07 11.14 -13.18
C LEU A 220 -21.95 11.43 -11.96
N GLU A 221 -22.82 10.49 -11.60
CA GLU A 221 -23.56 10.53 -10.34
C GLU A 221 -22.64 10.48 -9.12
N GLU A 222 -23.10 11.01 -7.98
CA GLU A 222 -22.29 11.23 -6.79
C GLU A 222 -21.51 9.97 -6.36
N GLN A 223 -22.16 8.80 -6.25
CA GLN A 223 -21.51 7.58 -5.79
C GLN A 223 -20.61 6.93 -6.86
N THR A 224 -21.00 6.99 -8.13
CA THR A 224 -20.16 6.49 -9.23
C THR A 224 -18.92 7.37 -9.42
N ALA A 225 -19.05 8.68 -9.28
CA ALA A 225 -17.91 9.60 -9.24
C ALA A 225 -17.00 9.29 -8.06
N ALA A 226 -17.55 9.10 -6.85
CA ALA A 226 -16.78 8.79 -5.64
C ALA A 226 -15.95 7.50 -5.78
N VAL A 227 -16.54 6.43 -6.31
CA VAL A 227 -15.86 5.16 -6.57
C VAL A 227 -14.77 5.33 -7.64
N THR A 228 -15.08 6.00 -8.75
CA THR A 228 -14.12 6.27 -9.83
C THR A 228 -12.92 7.08 -9.31
N ILE A 229 -13.16 8.12 -8.52
CA ILE A 229 -12.14 8.96 -7.90
C ILE A 229 -11.28 8.13 -6.92
N ALA A 230 -11.89 7.26 -6.12
CA ALA A 230 -11.15 6.39 -5.22
C ALA A 230 -10.22 5.44 -5.98
N MET A 231 -10.70 4.85 -7.07
CA MET A 231 -9.93 3.90 -7.89
C MET A 231 -8.83 4.56 -8.73
N THR A 232 -8.98 5.84 -9.11
CA THR A 232 -8.04 6.53 -10.01
C THR A 232 -7.11 7.49 -9.28
N LEU A 233 -7.62 8.22 -8.28
CA LEU A 233 -6.92 9.27 -7.55
C LEU A 233 -6.71 8.96 -6.05
N GLY A 234 -7.22 7.82 -5.56
CA GLY A 234 -7.02 7.35 -4.19
C GLY A 234 -7.86 8.07 -3.11
N ASN A 235 -8.78 8.95 -3.49
CA ASN A 235 -9.61 9.68 -2.54
C ASN A 235 -10.90 8.90 -2.22
N LYS A 236 -10.96 8.30 -1.02
CA LYS A 236 -12.10 7.49 -0.52
C LYS A 236 -13.11 8.29 0.31
N GLN A 237 -12.85 9.57 0.53
CA GLN A 237 -13.63 10.38 1.48
C GLN A 237 -15.08 10.60 1.01
N LEU A 238 -15.29 10.61 -0.30
CA LEU A 238 -16.59 10.84 -0.93
C LEU A 238 -17.48 9.59 -0.98
N ILE A 239 -16.95 8.41 -0.68
CA ILE A 239 -17.72 7.16 -0.74
C ILE A 239 -18.62 7.05 0.50
N SER A 240 -19.93 6.79 0.28
CA SER A 240 -20.90 6.58 1.36
C SER A 240 -20.54 5.34 2.22
N LYS A 241 -21.09 5.29 3.44
CA LYS A 241 -20.90 4.13 4.33
C LYS A 241 -21.50 2.87 3.70
N ASP A 242 -22.69 2.96 3.12
CA ASP A 242 -23.37 1.82 2.53
C ASP A 242 -22.57 1.17 1.41
N VAL A 243 -22.00 1.98 0.51
CA VAL A 243 -21.11 1.47 -0.56
C VAL A 243 -19.84 0.85 0.04
N LYS A 244 -19.25 1.45 1.08
CA LYS A 244 -18.08 0.85 1.76
C LYS A 244 -18.42 -0.50 2.38
N ASP A 245 -19.59 -0.63 2.99
CA ASP A 245 -20.05 -1.87 3.61
C ASP A 245 -20.35 -2.95 2.56
N ASP A 246 -21.02 -2.61 1.44
CA ASP A 246 -21.24 -3.54 0.33
C ASP A 246 -19.92 -4.11 -0.22
N TYR A 247 -18.92 -3.24 -0.42
CA TYR A 247 -17.59 -3.66 -0.86
C TYR A 247 -16.85 -4.50 0.19
N SER A 248 -17.09 -4.24 1.47
CA SER A 248 -16.50 -5.01 2.56
C SER A 248 -17.12 -6.40 2.66
N VAL A 249 -18.43 -6.49 2.67
CA VAL A 249 -19.19 -7.76 2.77
C VAL A 249 -18.91 -8.64 1.56
N SER A 250 -18.90 -8.06 0.35
CA SER A 250 -18.60 -8.80 -0.88
C SER A 250 -17.13 -9.19 -1.04
N GLY A 251 -16.20 -8.65 -0.21
CA GLY A 251 -14.75 -8.92 -0.29
C GLY A 251 -14.00 -8.06 -1.30
N ALA A 252 -14.66 -7.03 -1.85
CA ALA A 252 -14.10 -6.13 -2.85
C ALA A 252 -13.42 -4.87 -2.26
N SER A 253 -13.29 -4.72 -0.93
CA SER A 253 -12.70 -3.54 -0.26
C SER A 253 -11.32 -3.16 -0.80
N HIS A 254 -10.53 -4.14 -1.25
CA HIS A 254 -9.20 -3.94 -1.80
C HIS A 254 -9.19 -3.13 -3.10
N ILE A 255 -10.30 -3.04 -3.81
CA ILE A 255 -10.46 -2.25 -5.05
C ILE A 255 -10.72 -0.77 -4.76
N LEU A 256 -11.42 -0.45 -3.67
CA LEU A 256 -11.57 0.95 -3.23
C LEU A 256 -10.26 1.55 -2.73
N ALA A 257 -9.32 0.70 -2.35
CA ALA A 257 -7.94 1.12 -2.09
C ALA A 257 -7.15 1.03 -3.39
N LEU A 258 -6.38 2.07 -3.73
CA LEU A 258 -5.39 1.93 -4.78
C LEU A 258 -4.49 0.75 -4.47
N SER A 259 -4.55 -0.29 -5.28
CA SER A 259 -3.86 -1.56 -5.05
C SER A 259 -2.72 -1.79 -6.04
N GLY A 260 -1.91 -2.82 -5.79
CA GLY A 260 -0.89 -3.27 -6.73
C GLY A 260 -1.46 -3.65 -8.10
N LEU A 261 -2.70 -4.15 -8.15
CA LEU A 261 -3.41 -4.43 -9.39
C LEU A 261 -3.60 -3.15 -10.22
N HIS A 262 -4.06 -2.05 -9.60
CA HIS A 262 -4.24 -0.77 -10.30
C HIS A 262 -2.93 -0.26 -10.90
N LEU A 263 -1.85 -0.32 -10.12
CA LEU A 263 -0.54 0.11 -10.61
C LEU A 263 0.00 -0.82 -11.69
N GLY A 264 -0.26 -2.12 -11.59
CA GLY A 264 0.06 -3.10 -12.62
C GLY A 264 -0.67 -2.82 -13.94
N ILE A 265 -1.96 -2.48 -13.88
CA ILE A 265 -2.75 -2.09 -15.06
C ILE A 265 -2.16 -0.83 -15.69
N ILE A 266 -1.86 0.21 -14.90
CA ILE A 266 -1.25 1.46 -15.37
C ILE A 266 0.14 1.19 -15.98
N TYR A 267 0.94 0.31 -15.38
CA TYR A 267 2.23 -0.11 -15.92
C TYR A 267 2.07 -0.75 -17.33
N VAL A 268 1.08 -1.63 -17.50
CA VAL A 268 0.77 -2.25 -18.80
C VAL A 268 0.30 -1.21 -19.82
N ILE A 269 -0.53 -0.22 -19.42
CA ILE A 269 -0.96 0.87 -20.31
C ILE A 269 0.25 1.64 -20.84
N PHE A 270 1.19 2.02 -19.98
CA PHE A 270 2.38 2.76 -20.39
C PHE A 270 3.29 1.92 -21.29
N LEU A 271 3.50 0.64 -20.96
CA LEU A 271 4.26 -0.28 -21.82
C LEU A 271 3.62 -0.43 -23.21
N PHE A 272 2.29 -0.57 -23.25
CA PHE A 272 1.56 -0.68 -24.51
C PHE A 272 1.69 0.60 -25.33
N GLY A 273 1.54 1.77 -24.72
CA GLY A 273 1.74 3.07 -25.36
C GLY A 273 3.13 3.19 -26.00
N PHE A 274 4.19 2.84 -25.26
CA PHE A 274 5.55 2.84 -25.82
C PHE A 274 5.74 1.78 -26.92
N ASN A 275 5.09 0.63 -26.83
CA ASN A 275 5.15 -0.40 -27.86
C ASN A 275 4.47 0.04 -29.17
N LEU A 276 3.39 0.81 -29.11
CA LEU A 276 2.77 1.41 -30.31
C LEU A 276 3.72 2.38 -31.01
N CYS A 277 4.57 3.07 -30.25
CA CYS A 277 5.56 3.98 -30.81
C CYS A 277 6.74 3.30 -31.51
N LYS A 278 6.90 1.96 -31.39
CA LYS A 278 7.95 1.19 -32.07
C LYS A 278 7.90 1.28 -33.61
N GLY A 279 6.72 1.56 -34.18
CA GLY A 279 6.54 1.78 -35.62
C GLY A 279 7.20 3.06 -36.14
N ILE A 280 7.62 3.98 -35.26
CA ILE A 280 8.24 5.25 -35.62
C ILE A 280 9.77 5.09 -35.51
N PRO A 281 10.54 5.23 -36.62
CA PRO A 281 11.98 4.92 -36.68
C PRO A 281 12.82 5.60 -35.57
N TYR A 282 12.52 6.85 -35.26
CA TYR A 282 13.24 7.63 -34.24
C TYR A 282 12.96 7.15 -32.80
N LEU A 283 11.78 6.61 -32.55
CA LEU A 283 11.38 6.10 -31.22
C LEU A 283 11.87 4.66 -30.96
N ASN A 284 12.25 3.94 -32.00
CA ASN A 284 12.87 2.61 -31.87
C ASN A 284 14.20 2.65 -31.08
N VAL A 285 14.91 3.79 -31.13
CA VAL A 285 16.13 4.02 -30.34
C VAL A 285 15.82 3.95 -28.83
N LEU A 286 14.69 4.52 -28.40
CA LEU A 286 14.26 4.50 -26.99
C LEU A 286 14.04 3.07 -26.46
N VAL A 287 13.50 2.19 -27.29
CA VAL A 287 13.25 0.79 -26.91
C VAL A 287 14.56 -0.01 -26.93
N ARG A 288 15.44 0.22 -27.91
CA ARG A 288 16.71 -0.49 -28.06
C ARG A 288 17.65 -0.29 -26.87
N TYR A 289 17.65 0.89 -26.26
CA TYR A 289 18.51 1.24 -25.13
C TYR A 289 17.80 1.12 -23.78
N HIS A 290 16.66 0.41 -23.67
CA HIS A 290 15.87 0.30 -22.46
C HIS A 290 15.38 1.63 -21.86
N ILE A 291 15.44 2.72 -22.64
CA ILE A 291 14.97 4.04 -22.19
C ILE A 291 13.46 4.00 -21.93
N SER A 292 12.72 3.21 -22.72
CA SER A 292 11.28 2.99 -22.49
C SER A 292 10.99 2.42 -21.10
N ASP A 293 11.82 1.48 -20.62
CA ASP A 293 11.63 0.89 -19.29
C ASP A 293 11.86 1.96 -18.20
N LEU A 294 12.87 2.82 -18.36
CA LEU A 294 13.13 3.94 -17.43
C LEU A 294 12.02 4.99 -17.47
N LEU A 295 11.49 5.32 -18.67
CA LEU A 295 10.38 6.25 -18.82
C LEU A 295 9.09 5.71 -18.19
N VAL A 296 8.80 4.41 -18.34
CA VAL A 296 7.67 3.77 -17.66
C VAL A 296 7.83 3.85 -16.15
N LEU A 297 9.03 3.59 -15.60
CA LEU A 297 9.29 3.75 -14.17
C LEU A 297 9.09 5.21 -13.73
N LEU A 298 9.57 6.18 -14.49
CA LEU A 298 9.34 7.60 -14.18
C LEU A 298 7.83 7.90 -14.12
N LEU A 299 7.06 7.43 -15.09
CA LEU A 299 5.60 7.63 -15.12
C LEU A 299 4.89 6.95 -13.94
N ILE A 300 5.36 5.77 -13.52
CA ILE A 300 4.85 5.08 -12.31
C ILE A 300 5.10 5.91 -11.05
N TRP A 301 6.29 6.49 -10.90
CA TRP A 301 6.61 7.35 -9.75
C TRP A 301 5.88 8.69 -9.80
N LEU A 302 5.66 9.27 -10.99
CA LEU A 302 4.81 10.45 -11.16
C LEU A 302 3.35 10.14 -10.79
N TYR A 303 2.84 8.96 -11.16
CA TYR A 303 1.52 8.53 -10.71
C TYR A 303 1.48 8.31 -9.19
N ALA A 304 2.51 7.69 -8.60
CA ALA A 304 2.60 7.53 -7.14
C ALA A 304 2.58 8.88 -6.42
N LEU A 305 3.26 9.88 -6.97
CA LEU A 305 3.24 11.26 -6.49
C LEU A 305 1.84 11.88 -6.60
N LEU A 306 1.15 11.68 -7.74
CA LEU A 306 -0.21 12.17 -7.96
C LEU A 306 -1.22 11.64 -6.94
N VAL A 307 -1.04 10.40 -6.47
CA VAL A 307 -1.92 9.76 -5.48
C VAL A 307 -1.38 9.87 -4.05
N ASP A 308 -0.61 10.93 -3.78
CA ASP A 308 -0.08 11.31 -2.47
C ASP A 308 0.80 10.21 -1.83
N PHE A 309 1.55 9.44 -2.65
CA PHE A 309 2.37 8.31 -2.19
C PHE A 309 1.59 7.35 -1.28
N SER A 310 0.34 7.05 -1.61
CA SER A 310 -0.45 6.16 -0.77
C SER A 310 0.35 4.87 -0.46
N PRO A 311 0.34 4.35 0.78
CA PRO A 311 1.23 3.26 1.20
C PRO A 311 1.18 2.04 0.30
N SER A 312 -0.01 1.70 -0.23
CA SER A 312 -0.17 0.58 -1.15
C SER A 312 0.50 0.81 -2.51
N VAL A 313 0.36 2.02 -3.07
CA VAL A 313 0.99 2.40 -4.34
C VAL A 313 2.50 2.47 -4.18
N LEU A 314 3.00 3.00 -3.07
CA LEU A 314 4.44 3.07 -2.78
C LEU A 314 5.07 1.66 -2.76
N ARG A 315 4.42 0.70 -2.07
CA ARG A 315 4.87 -0.71 -2.07
C ARG A 315 4.93 -1.29 -3.48
N SER A 316 3.88 -1.11 -4.24
CA SER A 316 3.78 -1.66 -5.60
C SER A 316 4.75 -0.98 -6.57
N ALA A 317 4.93 0.34 -6.48
CA ALA A 317 5.92 1.09 -7.27
C ALA A 317 7.34 0.60 -6.97
N THR A 318 7.66 0.37 -5.68
CA THR A 318 8.95 -0.20 -5.28
C THR A 318 9.12 -1.62 -5.81
N MET A 319 8.10 -2.49 -5.72
CA MET A 319 8.14 -3.85 -6.29
C MET A 319 8.39 -3.83 -7.80
N ILE A 320 7.67 -2.98 -8.55
CA ILE A 320 7.86 -2.83 -10.00
C ILE A 320 9.27 -2.30 -10.31
N THR A 321 9.76 -1.34 -9.53
CA THR A 321 11.10 -0.77 -9.70
C THR A 321 12.18 -1.84 -9.48
N VAL A 322 12.11 -2.58 -8.37
CA VAL A 322 13.05 -3.68 -8.06
C VAL A 322 13.01 -4.73 -9.16
N TYR A 323 11.83 -5.16 -9.58
CA TYR A 323 11.65 -6.13 -10.67
C TYR A 323 12.28 -5.62 -11.99
N SER A 324 12.03 -4.36 -12.34
CA SER A 324 12.57 -3.76 -13.56
C SER A 324 14.09 -3.60 -13.51
N VAL A 325 14.65 -3.21 -12.36
CA VAL A 325 16.11 -3.10 -12.17
C VAL A 325 16.77 -4.47 -12.26
N VAL A 326 16.23 -5.50 -11.60
CA VAL A 326 16.74 -6.89 -11.69
C VAL A 326 16.70 -7.37 -13.15
N ARG A 327 15.64 -7.04 -13.88
CA ARG A 327 15.52 -7.34 -15.31
C ARG A 327 16.59 -6.61 -16.16
N LEU A 328 16.82 -5.33 -15.91
CA LEU A 328 17.83 -4.54 -16.65
C LEU A 328 19.25 -5.03 -16.38
N LEU A 329 19.51 -5.52 -15.17
CA LEU A 329 20.82 -6.09 -14.79
C LEU A 329 21.02 -7.53 -15.28
N ASN A 330 20.09 -8.09 -16.05
CA ASN A 330 20.10 -9.48 -16.55
C ASN A 330 20.39 -10.52 -15.43
N ARG A 331 19.88 -10.27 -14.22
CA ARG A 331 20.00 -11.18 -13.08
C ARG A 331 18.86 -12.18 -13.04
N ASP A 332 19.06 -13.30 -12.34
CA ASP A 332 18.04 -14.32 -12.15
C ASP A 332 16.78 -13.74 -11.50
N ARG A 333 15.67 -13.94 -12.18
CA ARG A 333 14.37 -13.36 -11.84
C ARG A 333 13.62 -14.26 -10.86
N SER A 334 14.24 -14.61 -9.73
CA SER A 334 13.48 -15.29 -8.67
C SER A 334 12.44 -14.33 -8.08
N PRO A 335 11.13 -14.63 -8.21
CA PRO A 335 10.08 -13.77 -7.67
C PRO A 335 10.21 -13.61 -6.15
N LEU A 336 10.61 -14.67 -5.44
CA LEU A 336 10.83 -14.65 -3.99
C LEU A 336 11.98 -13.73 -3.59
N ASN A 337 13.11 -13.74 -4.32
CA ASN A 337 14.21 -12.82 -4.05
C ASN A 337 13.83 -11.36 -4.34
N THR A 338 13.05 -11.11 -5.39
CA THR A 338 12.54 -9.77 -5.72
C THR A 338 11.61 -9.27 -4.61
N LEU A 339 10.70 -10.11 -4.13
CA LEU A 339 9.81 -9.78 -3.01
C LEU A 339 10.60 -9.52 -1.73
N ALA A 340 11.58 -10.36 -1.41
CA ALA A 340 12.45 -10.23 -0.24
C ALA A 340 13.28 -8.93 -0.30
N LEU A 341 13.86 -8.59 -1.45
CA LEU A 341 14.62 -7.36 -1.63
C LEU A 341 13.72 -6.12 -1.43
N THR A 342 12.51 -6.16 -1.98
CA THR A 342 11.54 -5.09 -1.78
C THR A 342 11.17 -4.93 -0.30
N ALA A 343 10.95 -6.05 0.42
CA ALA A 343 10.69 -6.03 1.86
C ALA A 343 11.87 -5.40 2.63
N ILE A 344 13.10 -5.81 2.34
CA ILE A 344 14.30 -5.26 2.97
C ILE A 344 14.37 -3.75 2.76
N ILE A 345 14.21 -3.27 1.53
CA ILE A 345 14.27 -1.83 1.22
C ILE A 345 13.22 -1.06 2.02
N LEU A 346 11.97 -1.50 1.98
CA LEU A 346 10.87 -0.80 2.65
C LEU A 346 10.98 -0.84 4.18
N LEU A 347 11.49 -1.95 4.75
CA LEU A 347 11.67 -2.09 6.19
C LEU A 347 12.89 -1.33 6.71
N VAL A 348 13.96 -1.21 5.91
CA VAL A 348 15.11 -0.39 6.28
C VAL A 348 14.77 1.10 6.26
N LEU A 349 13.99 1.54 5.27
CA LEU A 349 13.54 2.94 5.17
C LEU A 349 12.53 3.30 6.26
N HIS A 350 11.58 2.40 6.53
CA HIS A 350 10.52 2.59 7.51
C HIS A 350 10.28 1.30 8.30
N PRO A 351 11.02 1.07 9.41
CA PRO A 351 10.94 -0.18 10.19
C PRO A 351 9.54 -0.50 10.71
N GLN A 352 8.74 0.52 10.97
CA GLN A 352 7.36 0.37 11.45
C GLN A 352 6.40 -0.22 10.43
N ASN A 353 6.75 -0.24 9.13
CA ASN A 353 5.93 -0.90 8.11
C ASN A 353 5.66 -2.37 8.45
N LEU A 354 6.54 -3.02 9.21
CA LEU A 354 6.35 -4.40 9.66
C LEU A 354 5.02 -4.58 10.42
N TRP A 355 4.54 -3.55 11.11
CA TRP A 355 3.32 -3.54 11.91
C TRP A 355 2.14 -2.90 11.17
N ASP A 356 2.35 -2.38 9.97
CA ASP A 356 1.27 -1.86 9.14
C ASP A 356 0.47 -3.02 8.52
N VAL A 357 -0.83 -3.03 8.80
CA VAL A 357 -1.78 -4.06 8.30
C VAL A 357 -1.75 -4.14 6.78
N GLY A 358 -1.68 -2.97 6.11
CA GLY A 358 -1.62 -2.91 4.66
C GLY A 358 -0.32 -3.51 4.11
N PHE A 359 0.82 -3.33 4.78
CA PHE A 359 2.08 -3.96 4.42
C PHE A 359 1.98 -5.49 4.55
N GLN A 360 1.50 -5.98 5.69
CA GLN A 360 1.35 -7.41 5.95
C GLN A 360 0.44 -8.07 4.91
N LEU A 361 -0.76 -7.51 4.67
CA LEU A 361 -1.71 -8.04 3.68
C LEU A 361 -1.13 -8.04 2.26
N SER A 362 -0.44 -6.97 1.86
CA SER A 362 0.15 -6.85 0.52
C SER A 362 1.26 -7.87 0.29
N PHE A 363 2.18 -8.02 1.25
CA PHE A 363 3.30 -8.97 1.12
C PHE A 363 2.82 -10.42 1.23
N MET A 364 1.87 -10.71 2.12
CA MET A 364 1.29 -12.05 2.24
C MET A 364 0.48 -12.45 0.99
N ALA A 365 -0.27 -11.52 0.38
CA ALA A 365 -0.95 -11.78 -0.88
C ALA A 365 0.03 -12.18 -1.99
N VAL A 366 1.09 -11.38 -2.20
CA VAL A 366 2.08 -11.65 -3.25
C VAL A 366 2.87 -12.92 -2.95
N LEU A 367 3.28 -13.14 -1.71
CA LEU A 367 3.97 -14.37 -1.27
C LEU A 367 3.11 -15.61 -1.55
N SER A 368 1.85 -15.57 -1.16
CA SER A 368 0.90 -16.67 -1.39
C SER A 368 0.65 -16.93 -2.87
N ILE A 369 0.53 -15.88 -3.69
CA ILE A 369 0.40 -16.03 -5.14
C ILE A 369 1.66 -16.73 -5.71
N ILE A 370 2.86 -16.31 -5.31
CA ILE A 370 4.11 -16.92 -5.78
C ILE A 370 4.19 -18.40 -5.39
N LEU A 371 3.76 -18.76 -4.18
CA LEU A 371 3.86 -20.13 -3.68
C LEU A 371 2.74 -21.04 -4.20
N PHE A 372 1.49 -20.60 -4.14
CA PHE A 372 0.34 -21.47 -4.38
C PHE A 372 -0.24 -21.38 -5.79
N ALA A 373 -0.16 -20.23 -6.48
CA ALA A 373 -0.77 -20.10 -7.81
C ALA A 373 -0.19 -21.08 -8.85
N PRO A 374 1.13 -21.38 -8.91
CA PRO A 374 1.65 -22.36 -9.84
C PRO A 374 1.07 -23.76 -9.61
N THR A 375 0.97 -24.19 -8.35
CA THR A 375 0.40 -25.50 -7.96
C THR A 375 -1.08 -25.58 -8.33
N LEU A 376 -1.86 -24.54 -7.99
CA LEU A 376 -3.28 -24.48 -8.33
C LEU A 376 -3.51 -24.43 -9.84
N TYR A 377 -2.67 -23.69 -10.57
CA TYR A 377 -2.75 -23.61 -12.02
C TYR A 377 -2.52 -24.97 -12.69
N GLY A 378 -1.59 -25.77 -12.14
CA GLY A 378 -1.25 -27.12 -12.61
C GLY A 378 -2.34 -28.18 -12.38
N LEU A 379 -3.44 -27.87 -11.66
CA LEU A 379 -4.57 -28.80 -11.49
C LEU A 379 -5.35 -29.05 -12.80
N PHE A 380 -5.24 -28.14 -13.78
CA PHE A 380 -5.77 -28.36 -15.12
C PHE A 380 -4.66 -28.73 -16.10
N SER A 381 -4.96 -29.60 -17.07
CA SER A 381 -3.98 -29.97 -18.07
C SER A 381 -3.59 -28.77 -18.95
N TYR A 382 -2.30 -28.62 -19.19
CA TYR A 382 -1.74 -27.52 -19.99
C TYR A 382 -2.35 -27.50 -21.42
N GLU A 383 -2.62 -28.64 -22.01
CA GLU A 383 -3.23 -28.78 -23.35
C GLU A 383 -4.64 -28.19 -23.41
N GLN A 384 -5.49 -28.48 -22.41
CA GLN A 384 -6.84 -27.93 -22.34
C GLN A 384 -6.84 -26.41 -22.22
N LEU A 385 -5.93 -25.84 -21.40
CA LEU A 385 -5.81 -24.41 -21.20
C LEU A 385 -5.26 -23.67 -22.42
N GLN A 386 -4.43 -24.33 -23.26
CA GLN A 386 -3.92 -23.70 -24.49
C GLN A 386 -4.99 -23.57 -25.58
N HIS A 387 -5.86 -24.55 -25.74
CA HIS A 387 -6.89 -24.54 -26.78
C HIS A 387 -8.04 -23.58 -26.51
N HIS A 388 -8.32 -23.23 -25.23
CA HIS A 388 -9.45 -22.38 -24.82
C HIS A 388 -8.99 -21.14 -24.07
N TRP A 389 -8.81 -20.01 -24.78
CA TRP A 389 -8.36 -18.75 -24.19
C TRP A 389 -9.26 -18.26 -23.04
N LEU A 390 -10.60 -18.46 -23.15
CA LEU A 390 -11.56 -18.06 -22.13
C LEU A 390 -11.40 -18.92 -20.86
N LEU A 391 -11.25 -20.26 -21.03
CA LEU A 391 -11.00 -21.16 -19.90
C LEU A 391 -9.69 -20.81 -19.19
N ARG A 392 -8.63 -20.55 -19.97
CA ARG A 392 -7.35 -20.09 -19.42
C ARG A 392 -7.48 -18.80 -18.63
N TRP A 393 -8.22 -17.82 -19.16
CA TRP A 393 -8.44 -16.55 -18.48
C TRP A 393 -9.21 -16.74 -17.16
N ILE A 394 -10.34 -17.47 -17.20
CA ILE A 394 -11.15 -17.81 -16.02
C ILE A 394 -10.30 -18.55 -14.98
N TRP A 395 -9.57 -19.58 -15.41
CA TRP A 395 -8.76 -20.40 -14.51
C TRP A 395 -7.62 -19.61 -13.86
N THR A 396 -6.96 -18.74 -14.62
CA THR A 396 -5.94 -17.84 -14.09
C THR A 396 -6.53 -16.91 -13.01
N LEU A 397 -7.71 -16.37 -13.24
CA LEU A 397 -8.38 -15.48 -12.29
C LEU A 397 -8.78 -16.23 -11.00
N ILE A 398 -9.28 -17.47 -11.13
CA ILE A 398 -9.58 -18.34 -9.98
C ILE A 398 -8.31 -18.63 -9.19
N THR A 399 -7.28 -19.12 -9.84
CA THR A 399 -6.03 -19.55 -9.17
C THR A 399 -5.35 -18.40 -8.46
N VAL A 400 -5.26 -17.22 -9.07
CA VAL A 400 -4.67 -16.03 -8.44
C VAL A 400 -5.54 -15.53 -7.27
N SER A 401 -6.87 -15.50 -7.43
CA SER A 401 -7.78 -15.06 -6.36
C SER A 401 -7.74 -16.01 -5.15
N VAL A 402 -7.78 -17.32 -5.39
CA VAL A 402 -7.70 -18.31 -4.31
C VAL A 402 -6.33 -18.26 -3.64
N ALA A 403 -5.24 -18.22 -4.42
CA ALA A 403 -3.89 -18.13 -3.86
C ALA A 403 -3.71 -16.87 -2.99
N ALA A 404 -4.18 -15.70 -3.45
CA ALA A 404 -4.13 -14.47 -2.65
C ALA A 404 -4.95 -14.61 -1.36
N GLN A 405 -6.16 -15.16 -1.46
CA GLN A 405 -7.06 -15.33 -0.32
C GLN A 405 -6.49 -16.28 0.74
N LEU A 406 -5.82 -17.37 0.34
CA LEU A 406 -5.15 -18.28 1.27
C LEU A 406 -4.16 -17.54 2.19
N GLY A 407 -3.39 -16.61 1.65
CA GLY A 407 -2.43 -15.84 2.44
C GLY A 407 -3.05 -14.69 3.23
N THR A 408 -4.11 -14.08 2.72
CA THR A 408 -4.68 -12.88 3.35
C THR A 408 -5.83 -13.17 4.30
N ALA A 409 -6.59 -14.26 4.10
CA ALA A 409 -7.78 -14.57 4.90
C ALA A 409 -7.50 -14.64 6.41
N PRO A 410 -6.43 -15.29 6.90
CA PRO A 410 -6.17 -15.34 8.34
C PRO A 410 -5.92 -13.95 8.94
N LEU A 411 -5.19 -13.08 8.22
CA LEU A 411 -4.94 -11.70 8.65
C LEU A 411 -6.21 -10.84 8.58
N VAL A 412 -7.01 -11.00 7.53
CA VAL A 412 -8.29 -10.28 7.38
C VAL A 412 -9.24 -10.64 8.52
N ALA A 413 -9.36 -11.93 8.86
CA ALA A 413 -10.16 -12.40 10.00
C ALA A 413 -9.62 -11.82 11.32
N TYR A 414 -8.30 -11.79 11.51
CA TYR A 414 -7.67 -11.27 12.72
C TYR A 414 -7.87 -9.75 12.90
N TYR A 415 -7.64 -8.95 11.84
CA TYR A 415 -7.69 -7.48 11.94
C TYR A 415 -9.07 -6.88 11.77
N PHE A 416 -9.92 -7.50 10.94
CA PHE A 416 -11.22 -6.92 10.56
C PHE A 416 -12.42 -7.74 11.08
N GLY A 417 -12.18 -8.89 11.69
CA GLY A 417 -13.24 -9.73 12.26
C GLY A 417 -14.22 -10.30 11.22
N ARG A 418 -13.87 -10.27 9.93
CA ARG A 418 -14.79 -10.61 8.83
C ARG A 418 -14.12 -11.46 7.77
N PHE A 419 -14.88 -12.41 7.20
CA PHE A 419 -14.46 -13.18 6.02
C PHE A 419 -15.58 -13.18 4.97
N SER A 420 -15.30 -12.74 3.76
CA SER A 420 -16.25 -12.75 2.63
C SER A 420 -16.29 -14.14 2.00
N CYS A 421 -17.48 -14.77 1.95
CA CYS A 421 -17.67 -16.08 1.34
C CYS A 421 -17.72 -16.03 -0.18
N TYR A 422 -18.22 -14.93 -0.75
CA TYR A 422 -18.38 -14.77 -2.20
C TYR A 422 -17.23 -13.97 -2.86
N PHE A 423 -16.06 -13.88 -2.22
CA PHE A 423 -14.90 -13.14 -2.74
C PHE A 423 -14.54 -13.53 -4.19
N LEU A 424 -14.69 -14.81 -4.53
CA LEU A 424 -14.37 -15.30 -5.87
C LEU A 424 -15.34 -14.74 -6.92
N LEU A 425 -16.65 -14.76 -6.61
CA LEU A 425 -17.68 -14.20 -7.48
C LEU A 425 -17.49 -12.69 -7.66
N SER A 426 -17.19 -11.99 -6.56
CA SER A 426 -16.90 -10.56 -6.60
C SER A 426 -15.67 -10.26 -7.46
N ASN A 427 -14.59 -11.04 -7.33
CA ASN A 427 -13.37 -10.85 -8.12
C ASN A 427 -13.60 -11.05 -9.62
N PHE A 428 -14.50 -11.97 -10.01
CA PHE A 428 -14.89 -12.15 -11.42
C PHE A 428 -15.51 -10.91 -12.04
N ILE A 429 -16.23 -10.12 -11.25
CA ILE A 429 -16.88 -8.89 -11.71
C ILE A 429 -15.91 -7.72 -11.59
N VAL A 430 -15.30 -7.58 -10.41
CA VAL A 430 -14.57 -6.37 -10.05
C VAL A 430 -13.23 -6.22 -10.78
N ILE A 431 -12.49 -7.31 -11.01
CA ILE A 431 -11.18 -7.23 -11.67
C ILE A 431 -11.30 -6.78 -13.12
N PRO A 432 -12.19 -7.36 -13.96
CA PRO A 432 -12.43 -6.84 -15.31
C PRO A 432 -12.97 -5.40 -15.32
N CYS A 433 -13.96 -5.11 -14.46
CA CYS A 433 -14.53 -3.75 -14.36
C CYS A 433 -13.46 -2.73 -13.96
N ALA A 434 -12.63 -3.02 -12.95
CA ALA A 434 -11.54 -2.15 -12.53
C ALA A 434 -10.56 -1.87 -13.67
N THR A 435 -10.25 -2.88 -14.47
CA THR A 435 -9.36 -2.73 -15.64
C THR A 435 -9.97 -1.78 -16.66
N ILE A 436 -11.25 -1.95 -16.99
CA ILE A 436 -11.97 -1.09 -17.95
C ILE A 436 -12.10 0.33 -17.40
N ILE A 437 -12.45 0.49 -16.11
CA ILE A 437 -12.57 1.79 -15.44
C ILE A 437 -11.25 2.55 -15.51
N LEU A 438 -10.12 1.92 -15.22
CA LEU A 438 -8.82 2.56 -15.28
C LEU A 438 -8.44 2.97 -16.70
N TYR A 439 -8.65 2.11 -17.70
CA TYR A 439 -8.40 2.45 -19.11
C TYR A 439 -9.28 3.61 -19.56
N THR A 440 -10.57 3.57 -19.23
CA THR A 440 -11.53 4.59 -19.60
C THR A 440 -11.24 5.93 -18.90
N ALA A 441 -10.79 5.88 -17.63
CA ALA A 441 -10.38 7.07 -16.90
C ALA A 441 -9.11 7.71 -17.49
N VAL A 442 -8.12 6.92 -17.86
CA VAL A 442 -6.92 7.44 -18.56
C VAL A 442 -7.33 8.07 -19.90
N LEU A 443 -8.20 7.42 -20.67
CA LEU A 443 -8.70 7.95 -21.93
C LEU A 443 -9.48 9.25 -21.74
N LEU A 444 -10.26 9.39 -20.66
CA LEU A 444 -10.97 10.62 -20.30
C LEU A 444 -10.01 11.82 -20.18
N PHE A 445 -8.86 11.61 -19.53
CA PHE A 445 -7.86 12.65 -19.37
C PHE A 445 -7.06 12.91 -20.63
N VAL A 446 -6.76 11.90 -21.44
CA VAL A 446 -6.10 12.06 -22.74
C VAL A 446 -6.97 12.88 -23.70
N CYS A 447 -8.29 12.66 -23.66
CA CYS A 447 -9.25 13.38 -24.51
C CYS A 447 -9.71 14.73 -23.93
N PHE A 448 -8.94 15.38 -23.04
CA PHE A 448 -9.34 16.62 -22.36
C PHE A 448 -9.68 17.77 -23.34
N PHE A 449 -9.12 17.76 -24.53
CA PHE A 449 -9.34 18.75 -25.61
C PHE A 449 -10.60 18.48 -26.45
N MET A 450 -11.32 17.36 -26.21
CA MET A 450 -12.50 16.96 -26.97
C MET A 450 -13.73 16.79 -26.03
N PRO A 451 -14.44 17.88 -25.65
CA PRO A 451 -15.53 17.83 -24.65
C PRO A 451 -16.64 16.84 -25.00
N VAL A 452 -17.00 16.72 -26.27
CA VAL A 452 -18.05 15.79 -26.72
C VAL A 452 -17.62 14.33 -26.47
N VAL A 453 -16.36 13.99 -26.78
CA VAL A 453 -15.80 12.65 -26.52
C VAL A 453 -15.74 12.37 -25.04
N GLN A 454 -15.37 13.35 -24.21
CA GLN A 454 -15.37 13.22 -22.76
C GLN A 454 -16.76 12.88 -22.19
N LEU A 455 -17.83 13.46 -22.72
CA LEU A 455 -19.19 13.14 -22.29
C LEU A 455 -19.58 11.68 -22.60
N PHE A 456 -19.18 11.15 -23.77
CA PHE A 456 -19.41 9.74 -24.09
C PHE A 456 -18.60 8.81 -23.16
N ILE A 457 -17.34 9.15 -22.90
CA ILE A 457 -16.48 8.42 -21.97
C ILE A 457 -17.07 8.47 -20.55
N GLY A 458 -17.57 9.63 -20.12
CA GLY A 458 -18.24 9.80 -18.83
C GLY A 458 -19.47 8.90 -18.69
N LYS A 459 -20.33 8.83 -19.73
CA LYS A 459 -21.47 7.92 -19.75
C LYS A 459 -21.05 6.45 -19.66
N ALA A 460 -20.00 6.05 -20.38
CA ALA A 460 -19.46 4.70 -20.29
C ALA A 460 -18.95 4.39 -18.87
N LEU A 461 -18.20 5.30 -18.25
CA LEU A 461 -17.77 5.17 -16.85
C LEU A 461 -18.96 5.06 -15.90
N GLN A 462 -19.98 5.92 -16.05
CA GLN A 462 -21.20 5.89 -15.25
C GLN A 462 -21.86 4.51 -15.32
N THR A 463 -22.00 3.96 -16.52
CA THR A 463 -22.65 2.65 -16.74
C THR A 463 -21.84 1.52 -16.13
N ILE A 464 -20.53 1.49 -16.33
CA ILE A 464 -19.65 0.39 -15.87
C ILE A 464 -19.55 0.40 -14.34
N VAL A 465 -19.31 1.57 -13.74
CA VAL A 465 -19.19 1.70 -12.27
C VAL A 465 -20.55 1.46 -11.62
N GLY A 466 -21.64 1.97 -12.20
CA GLY A 466 -23.01 1.72 -11.73
C GLY A 466 -23.36 0.23 -11.75
N ALA A 467 -23.07 -0.46 -12.84
CA ALA A 467 -23.27 -1.91 -12.95
C ALA A 467 -22.42 -2.69 -11.93
N MET A 468 -21.17 -2.31 -11.75
CA MET A 468 -20.29 -2.90 -10.74
C MET A 468 -20.83 -2.70 -9.32
N ASN A 469 -21.25 -1.49 -8.97
CA ASN A 469 -21.83 -1.19 -7.66
C ASN A 469 -23.11 -1.99 -7.41
N THR A 470 -24.02 -2.06 -8.40
CA THR A 470 -25.25 -2.85 -8.30
C THR A 470 -24.97 -4.34 -8.13
N ALA A 471 -24.01 -4.87 -8.87
CA ALA A 471 -23.61 -6.28 -8.74
C ALA A 471 -23.02 -6.59 -7.35
N LEU A 472 -22.14 -5.73 -6.83
CA LEU A 472 -21.57 -5.90 -5.50
C LEU A 472 -22.60 -5.74 -4.39
N HIS A 473 -23.53 -4.78 -4.53
CA HIS A 473 -24.67 -4.64 -3.63
C HIS A 473 -25.51 -5.93 -3.61
N SER A 474 -25.83 -6.49 -4.77
CA SER A 474 -26.57 -7.75 -4.87
C SER A 474 -25.82 -8.92 -4.20
N ILE A 475 -24.50 -9.03 -4.40
CA ILE A 475 -23.66 -10.06 -3.76
C ILE A 475 -23.61 -9.88 -2.24
N ALA A 476 -23.48 -8.64 -1.77
CA ALA A 476 -23.43 -8.32 -0.35
C ALA A 476 -24.72 -8.70 0.39
N HIS A 477 -25.85 -8.71 -0.29
CA HIS A 477 -27.16 -9.06 0.26
C HIS A 477 -27.53 -10.55 0.06
N LEU A 478 -26.65 -11.38 -0.50
CA LEU A 478 -26.85 -12.83 -0.56
C LEU A 478 -26.77 -13.45 0.85
N PRO A 479 -27.55 -14.50 1.15
CA PRO A 479 -27.44 -15.20 2.42
C PRO A 479 -26.05 -15.77 2.62
N GLY A 480 -25.44 -15.49 3.79
CA GLY A 480 -24.08 -15.94 4.09
C GLY A 480 -22.97 -15.21 3.31
N ALA A 481 -23.20 -13.97 2.89
CA ALA A 481 -22.22 -13.20 2.12
C ALA A 481 -20.91 -12.97 2.88
N SER A 482 -21.00 -12.79 4.20
CA SER A 482 -19.81 -12.71 5.06
C SER A 482 -20.04 -13.48 6.37
N ILE A 483 -18.95 -14.01 6.91
CA ILE A 483 -18.88 -14.50 8.28
C ILE A 483 -18.29 -13.35 9.09
N GLU A 484 -19.04 -12.91 10.10
CA GLU A 484 -18.67 -11.78 10.96
C GLU A 484 -18.26 -12.28 12.35
N GLU A 485 -17.75 -11.38 13.18
CA GLU A 485 -17.30 -11.66 14.55
C GLU A 485 -16.20 -12.73 14.65
N LEU A 486 -15.37 -12.81 13.60
CA LEU A 486 -14.18 -13.66 13.61
C LEU A 486 -13.06 -12.96 14.37
N HIS A 487 -12.75 -13.44 15.57
CA HIS A 487 -11.65 -12.90 16.38
C HIS A 487 -10.62 -14.00 16.71
N PRO A 488 -9.86 -14.51 15.70
CA PRO A 488 -8.84 -15.51 15.98
C PRO A 488 -7.74 -14.89 16.86
N SER A 489 -7.30 -15.64 17.86
CA SER A 489 -6.14 -15.25 18.66
C SER A 489 -4.85 -15.26 17.82
N ILE A 490 -3.81 -14.57 18.30
CA ILE A 490 -2.50 -14.55 17.63
C ILE A 490 -1.90 -15.97 17.49
N LEU A 491 -2.21 -16.85 18.44
CA LEU A 491 -1.79 -18.24 18.40
C LEU A 491 -2.50 -19.03 17.31
N GLN A 492 -3.81 -18.82 17.13
CA GLN A 492 -4.58 -19.42 16.04
C GLN A 492 -4.10 -18.92 14.68
N LEU A 493 -3.82 -17.62 14.59
CA LEU A 493 -3.22 -17.02 13.37
C LEU A 493 -1.88 -17.69 13.02
N PHE A 494 -1.00 -17.87 14.00
CA PHE A 494 0.27 -18.58 13.83
C PHE A 494 0.07 -20.01 13.32
N PHE A 495 -0.83 -20.78 13.94
CA PHE A 495 -1.12 -22.16 13.52
C PHE A 495 -1.72 -22.23 12.10
N CYS A 496 -2.57 -21.26 11.71
CA CYS A 496 -3.06 -21.19 10.34
C CYS A 496 -1.91 -21.06 9.33
N TYR A 497 -0.93 -20.21 9.59
CA TYR A 497 0.23 -20.06 8.68
C TYR A 497 1.16 -21.28 8.70
N VAL A 498 1.34 -21.93 9.84
CA VAL A 498 2.09 -23.20 9.92
C VAL A 498 1.39 -24.27 9.08
N LEU A 499 0.06 -24.41 9.18
CA LEU A 499 -0.70 -25.35 8.36
C LEU A 499 -0.58 -25.05 6.85
N LEU A 500 -0.66 -23.78 6.45
CA LEU A 500 -0.46 -23.37 5.06
C LEU A 500 0.95 -23.73 4.55
N LEU A 501 1.97 -23.51 5.37
CA LEU A 501 3.35 -23.88 5.04
C LEU A 501 3.50 -25.40 4.92
N CYS A 502 2.94 -26.18 5.83
CA CYS A 502 2.93 -27.65 5.77
C CYS A 502 2.23 -28.15 4.49
N ALA A 503 1.07 -27.56 4.16
CA ALA A 503 0.35 -27.89 2.93
C ALA A 503 1.19 -27.62 1.68
N TYR A 504 1.88 -26.47 1.65
CA TYR A 504 2.82 -26.15 0.56
C TYR A 504 3.96 -27.15 0.46
N CYS A 505 4.60 -27.51 1.58
CA CYS A 505 5.68 -28.48 1.60
C CYS A 505 5.21 -29.87 1.10
N LEU A 506 4.03 -30.29 1.51
CA LEU A 506 3.43 -31.56 1.06
C LEU A 506 3.15 -31.55 -0.44
N THR A 507 2.53 -30.49 -0.97
CA THR A 507 2.22 -30.39 -2.40
C THR A 507 3.49 -30.38 -3.24
N THR A 508 4.54 -29.67 -2.82
CA THR A 508 5.82 -29.66 -3.53
C THR A 508 6.57 -31.00 -3.45
N PHE A 509 6.42 -31.73 -2.35
CA PHE A 509 7.02 -33.06 -2.19
C PHE A 509 6.36 -34.07 -3.16
N PHE A 510 5.02 -34.11 -3.20
CA PHE A 510 4.29 -35.02 -4.09
C PHE A 510 4.48 -34.68 -5.57
N SER A 511 4.53 -33.39 -5.93
CA SER A 511 4.82 -32.96 -7.30
C SER A 511 6.20 -33.46 -7.77
N LYS A 512 7.23 -33.33 -6.95
CA LYS A 512 8.58 -33.83 -7.28
C LYS A 512 8.64 -35.36 -7.41
N GLN A 513 7.84 -36.10 -6.66
CA GLN A 513 7.75 -37.56 -6.81
C GLN A 513 7.05 -37.96 -8.11
N ALA A 514 6.01 -37.23 -8.54
CA ALA A 514 5.31 -37.47 -9.79
C ALA A 514 6.20 -37.19 -11.02
N ASP A 515 7.09 -36.19 -10.93
CA ASP A 515 8.06 -35.87 -12.02
C ASP A 515 9.23 -36.88 -12.12
N LEU A 516 9.41 -37.77 -11.13
CA LEU A 516 10.45 -38.79 -11.09
C LEU A 516 9.94 -40.19 -11.54
N GLN A 517 8.65 -40.39 -11.68
CA GLN A 517 7.96 -41.56 -12.26
C GLN A 517 7.62 -41.32 -13.74
#